data_5494e09053b03fca4bc28cc2c1dc2da9
#
_entry.id   5494e09053b03fca4bc28cc2c1dc2da9
#
_cell.length_a   1.000
_cell.length_b   1.000
_cell.length_c   1.000
_cell.angle_alpha   90.00
_cell.angle_beta   90.00
_cell.angle_gamma   90.00
#
_symmetry.space_group_name_H-M   'P 1'
#
loop_
_entity.id
_entity.type
_entity.pdbx_description
1 polymer ?
#
loop_
_entity_poly.entity_id
_entity_poly.type
_entity_poly.pdbx_seq_one_letter_code
_entity_poly.pdbx_strand_id
1 'polypeptide(L)'
;SMIEFEADYRPMSNLYRIKEAKSWHPFRTLPYDPYKSSIAMFLAEFLYRALREEAENGPLFAYLEHSIRWLDECDRSFSNFHLVFLMRFSRFLGLYPNTEDYREGCFFDMLNACFVSVQPLHGAFLKPEEASRINLLMRMNYETMHLFTMSRLERNRCLVIMNDYYRLHLPDFPVLKSLDVLKELFS
;
A
#
# COMPACT_ATOMS: atom_id res chain seq x y z
N SER A 1 12.34 11.28 -9.66
CA SER A 1 13.15 10.20 -10.27
C SER A 1 13.54 9.16 -9.25
N MET A 2 13.72 7.93 -9.70
CA MET A 2 14.44 6.94 -8.94
C MET A 2 15.95 7.22 -9.07
N ILE A 3 16.67 7.03 -7.99
CA ILE A 3 18.11 7.30 -7.96
C ILE A 3 18.88 6.01 -7.68
N GLU A 4 20.03 5.89 -8.29
CA GLU A 4 21.08 4.93 -7.94
C GLU A 4 22.20 5.70 -7.23
N PHE A 5 22.71 5.18 -6.13
CA PHE A 5 23.78 5.84 -5.40
C PHE A 5 24.79 4.86 -4.83
N GLU A 6 26.03 5.32 -4.69
CA GLU A 6 27.09 4.62 -3.96
C GLU A 6 27.27 5.29 -2.60
N ALA A 7 27.28 4.50 -1.53
CA ALA A 7 27.49 4.98 -0.18
C ALA A 7 28.62 4.24 0.53
N ASP A 8 29.37 4.95 1.39
CA ASP A 8 30.34 4.34 2.29
C ASP A 8 29.61 3.66 3.44
N TYR A 9 29.64 2.32 3.46
CA TYR A 9 29.16 1.55 4.59
C TYR A 9 30.18 1.61 5.72
N ARG A 10 29.77 2.07 6.90
CA ARG A 10 30.59 2.08 8.12
C ARG A 10 29.84 1.29 9.20
N PRO A 11 30.33 0.14 9.62
CA PRO A 11 29.76 -0.59 10.76
C PRO A 11 29.65 0.34 11.99
N MET A 12 28.53 0.28 12.69
CA MET A 12 28.25 1.09 13.88
C MET A 12 27.99 2.60 13.65
N SER A 13 27.85 3.05 12.42
CA SER A 13 27.46 4.43 12.11
C SER A 13 25.97 4.48 11.74
N ASN A 14 25.25 5.45 12.28
CA ASN A 14 23.84 5.70 11.93
C ASN A 14 23.68 6.57 10.67
N LEU A 15 24.80 7.06 10.12
CA LEU A 15 24.82 7.89 8.92
C LEU A 15 25.89 7.39 7.96
N TYR A 16 25.48 7.20 6.71
CA TYR A 16 26.39 6.82 5.61
C TYR A 16 26.60 7.99 4.68
N ARG A 17 27.84 8.15 4.20
CA ARG A 17 28.18 9.18 3.24
C ARG A 17 27.87 8.68 1.83
N ILE A 18 26.99 9.39 1.12
CA ILE A 18 26.77 9.18 -0.31
C ILE A 18 27.99 9.74 -1.06
N LYS A 19 28.66 8.92 -1.86
CA LYS A 19 29.79 9.31 -2.72
C LYS A 19 29.30 9.83 -4.05
N GLU A 20 28.40 9.10 -4.66
CA GLU A 20 27.84 9.40 -5.97
C GLU A 20 26.35 9.07 -5.98
N ALA A 21 25.57 9.88 -6.65
CA ALA A 21 24.15 9.64 -6.90
C ALA A 21 23.80 10.08 -8.31
N LYS A 22 23.11 9.23 -9.05
CA LYS A 22 22.61 9.53 -10.39
C LYS A 22 21.13 9.19 -10.53
N SER A 23 20.44 9.92 -11.40
CA SER A 23 19.09 9.58 -11.77
C SER A 23 19.10 8.32 -12.63
N TRP A 24 18.48 7.25 -12.12
CA TRP A 24 18.37 5.99 -12.85
C TRP A 24 17.11 5.95 -13.73
N HIS A 25 15.98 6.46 -13.19
CA HIS A 25 14.73 6.57 -13.93
C HIS A 25 14.09 7.94 -13.70
N PRO A 26 14.21 8.89 -14.67
CA PRO A 26 13.51 10.16 -14.58
C PRO A 26 12.00 9.96 -14.78
N PHE A 27 11.21 10.49 -13.86
CA PHE A 27 9.75 10.44 -13.97
C PHE A 27 9.23 11.39 -15.04
N ARG A 28 8.20 10.94 -15.77
CA ARG A 28 7.60 11.67 -16.89
C ARG A 28 6.35 12.45 -16.46
N THR A 29 5.46 11.83 -15.71
CA THR A 29 4.16 12.40 -15.34
C THR A 29 3.98 12.54 -13.84
N LEU A 30 4.56 11.66 -13.05
CA LEU A 30 4.37 11.57 -11.61
C LEU A 30 4.64 12.90 -10.86
N PRO A 31 5.67 13.72 -11.16
CA PRO A 31 5.90 14.98 -10.48
C PRO A 31 4.95 16.11 -10.93
N TYR A 32 4.27 15.94 -12.06
CA TYR A 32 3.47 17.00 -12.69
C TYR A 32 1.96 16.79 -12.56
N ASP A 33 1.54 15.55 -12.29
CA ASP A 33 0.15 15.21 -12.03
C ASP A 33 -0.12 15.28 -10.51
N PRO A 34 -1.00 16.16 -10.03
CA PRO A 34 -1.25 16.35 -8.60
C PRO A 34 -1.81 15.09 -7.93
N TYR A 35 -2.60 14.27 -8.65
CA TYR A 35 -3.13 13.02 -8.10
C TYR A 35 -2.02 11.98 -7.93
N LYS A 36 -1.17 11.80 -8.95
CA LYS A 36 -0.03 10.88 -8.88
C LYS A 36 0.98 11.31 -7.83
N SER A 37 1.29 12.61 -7.75
CA SER A 37 2.20 13.16 -6.74
C SER A 37 1.70 12.88 -5.33
N SER A 38 0.41 13.04 -5.08
CA SER A 38 -0.17 12.79 -3.76
C SER A 38 -0.19 11.32 -3.39
N ILE A 39 -0.47 10.43 -4.36
CA ILE A 39 -0.32 8.98 -4.17
C ILE A 39 1.14 8.68 -3.82
N ALA A 40 2.11 9.21 -4.57
CA ALA A 40 3.52 8.96 -4.34
C ALA A 40 4.00 9.47 -2.97
N MET A 41 3.53 10.64 -2.53
CA MET A 41 3.83 11.17 -1.19
C MET A 41 3.27 10.28 -0.08
N PHE A 42 2.03 9.82 -0.24
CA PHE A 42 1.42 8.86 0.68
C PHE A 42 2.23 7.55 0.75
N LEU A 43 2.58 6.98 -0.40
CA LEU A 43 3.37 5.76 -0.46
C LEU A 43 4.77 5.95 0.13
N ALA A 44 5.40 7.09 -0.08
CA ALA A 44 6.72 7.39 0.51
C ALA A 44 6.65 7.41 2.04
N GLU A 45 5.64 8.07 2.64
CA GLU A 45 5.44 8.06 4.09
C GLU A 45 5.12 6.66 4.59
N PHE A 46 4.21 5.95 3.91
CA PHE A 46 3.83 4.58 4.25
C PHE A 46 5.05 3.64 4.25
N LEU A 47 5.82 3.63 3.16
CA LEU A 47 6.99 2.76 3.01
C LEU A 47 8.09 3.09 4.03
N TYR A 48 8.33 4.36 4.30
CA TYR A 48 9.28 4.78 5.33
C TYR A 48 8.92 4.21 6.71
N ARG A 49 7.63 4.01 7.00
CA ARG A 49 7.16 3.44 8.26
C ARG A 49 7.11 1.91 8.23
N ALA A 50 6.66 1.34 7.12
CA ALA A 50 6.47 -0.10 6.97
C ALA A 50 7.78 -0.88 6.81
N LEU A 51 8.83 -0.26 6.23
CA LEU A 51 10.11 -0.91 5.92
C LEU A 51 11.24 -0.53 6.89
N ARG A 52 10.91 0.02 8.04
CA ARG A 52 11.92 0.55 8.97
C ARG A 52 12.92 -0.50 9.46
N GLU A 53 12.50 -1.76 9.55
CA GLU A 53 13.30 -2.87 10.08
C GLU A 53 13.56 -3.96 9.01
N GLU A 54 13.18 -3.69 7.74
CA GLU A 54 13.36 -4.66 6.67
C GLU A 54 14.82 -4.79 6.24
N ALA A 55 15.24 -6.02 6.09
CA ALA A 55 16.53 -6.36 5.48
C ALA A 55 16.44 -6.28 3.94
N GLU A 56 17.57 -6.52 3.26
CA GLU A 56 17.62 -6.61 1.81
C GLU A 56 16.61 -7.63 1.26
N ASN A 57 15.71 -7.18 0.38
CA ASN A 57 14.64 -7.97 -0.20
C ASN A 57 14.47 -7.62 -1.68
N GLY A 58 15.16 -8.37 -2.56
CA GLY A 58 15.14 -8.15 -4.00
C GLY A 58 13.74 -8.20 -4.62
N PRO A 59 12.90 -9.20 -4.32
CA PRO A 59 11.52 -9.27 -4.79
C PRO A 59 10.66 -8.07 -4.37
N LEU A 60 10.81 -7.61 -3.14
CA LEU A 60 10.13 -6.40 -2.66
C LEU A 60 10.60 -5.17 -3.43
N PHE A 61 11.91 -5.00 -3.62
CA PHE A 61 12.45 -3.89 -4.40
C PHE A 61 11.90 -3.88 -5.82
N ALA A 62 11.91 -5.03 -6.51
CA ALA A 62 11.35 -5.16 -7.85
C ALA A 62 9.87 -4.80 -7.91
N TYR A 63 9.10 -5.19 -6.89
CA TYR A 63 7.69 -4.80 -6.77
C TYR A 63 7.51 -3.29 -6.62
N LEU A 64 8.31 -2.64 -5.77
CA LEU A 64 8.26 -1.19 -5.56
C LEU A 64 8.64 -0.43 -6.83
N GLU A 65 9.73 -0.84 -7.47
CA GLU A 65 10.16 -0.26 -8.75
C GLU A 65 9.08 -0.36 -9.82
N HIS A 66 8.56 -1.57 -10.04
CA HIS A 66 7.49 -1.80 -11.01
C HIS A 66 6.25 -0.93 -10.71
N SER A 67 5.85 -0.87 -9.46
CA SER A 67 4.65 -0.11 -9.04
C SER A 67 4.80 1.39 -9.32
N ILE A 68 5.95 1.97 -8.97
CA ILE A 68 6.19 3.41 -9.19
C ILE A 68 6.29 3.73 -10.67
N ARG A 69 6.96 2.88 -11.47
CA ARG A 69 7.03 3.04 -12.92
C ARG A 69 5.65 2.93 -13.55
N TRP A 70 4.85 1.95 -13.14
CA TRP A 70 3.49 1.79 -13.62
C TRP A 70 2.66 3.06 -13.34
N LEU A 71 2.74 3.63 -12.14
CA LEU A 71 2.03 4.87 -11.80
C LEU A 71 2.50 6.05 -12.65
N ASP A 72 3.80 6.16 -12.91
CA ASP A 72 4.35 7.22 -13.74
C ASP A 72 3.88 7.12 -15.19
N GLU A 73 3.85 5.89 -15.73
CA GLU A 73 3.57 5.62 -17.15
C GLU A 73 2.07 5.57 -17.48
N CYS A 74 1.20 5.25 -16.51
CA CYS A 74 -0.23 5.14 -16.78
C CYS A 74 -0.87 6.51 -17.04
N ASP A 75 -1.69 6.62 -18.08
CA ASP A 75 -2.37 7.88 -18.44
C ASP A 75 -3.74 8.04 -17.77
N ARG A 76 -4.39 6.95 -17.39
CA ARG A 76 -5.78 6.95 -16.89
C ARG A 76 -6.02 5.81 -15.89
N SER A 77 -7.17 5.91 -15.21
CA SER A 77 -7.75 4.79 -14.45
C SER A 77 -6.89 4.31 -13.26
N PHE A 78 -6.08 5.19 -12.69
CA PHE A 78 -5.22 4.88 -11.53
C PHE A 78 -5.85 5.23 -10.17
N SER A 79 -7.14 5.56 -10.13
CA SER A 79 -7.81 5.99 -8.88
C SER A 79 -7.74 4.96 -7.75
N ASN A 80 -7.69 3.67 -8.08
CA ASN A 80 -7.60 2.57 -7.11
C ASN A 80 -6.15 2.11 -6.88
N PHE A 81 -5.17 2.73 -7.52
CA PHE A 81 -3.76 2.28 -7.50
C PHE A 81 -3.22 2.08 -6.08
N HIS A 82 -3.42 3.06 -5.20
CA HIS A 82 -2.91 3.00 -3.82
C HIS A 82 -3.52 1.85 -3.02
N LEU A 83 -4.78 1.49 -3.25
CA LEU A 83 -5.43 0.36 -2.60
C LEU A 83 -4.87 -0.98 -3.11
N VAL A 84 -4.69 -1.11 -4.43
CA VAL A 84 -4.04 -2.28 -5.04
C VAL A 84 -2.62 -2.42 -4.54
N PHE A 85 -1.87 -1.31 -4.49
CA PHE A 85 -0.51 -1.29 -3.97
C PHE A 85 -0.46 -1.81 -2.52
N LEU A 86 -1.26 -1.24 -1.62
CA LEU A 86 -1.29 -1.67 -0.22
C LEU A 86 -1.65 -3.16 -0.09
N MET A 87 -2.70 -3.61 -0.77
CA MET A 87 -3.14 -5.00 -0.69
C MET A 87 -2.05 -5.98 -1.17
N ARG A 88 -1.36 -5.67 -2.28
CA ARG A 88 -0.29 -6.52 -2.80
C ARG A 88 0.99 -6.45 -1.99
N PHE A 89 1.31 -5.27 -1.46
CA PHE A 89 2.46 -5.06 -0.58
C PHE A 89 2.39 -5.93 0.69
N SER A 90 1.19 -6.19 1.22
CA SER A 90 1.01 -7.04 2.40
C SER A 90 1.57 -8.47 2.23
N ARG A 91 1.72 -8.96 0.99
CA ARG A 91 2.35 -10.27 0.70
C ARG A 91 3.81 -10.33 1.13
N PHE A 92 4.54 -9.22 0.93
CA PHE A 92 5.96 -9.16 1.26
C PHE A 92 6.21 -9.11 2.76
N LEU A 93 5.22 -8.68 3.52
CA LEU A 93 5.25 -8.64 4.98
C LEU A 93 4.60 -9.85 5.63
N GLY A 94 4.15 -10.85 4.84
CA GLY A 94 3.44 -12.01 5.38
C GLY A 94 2.04 -11.71 5.92
N LEU A 95 1.48 -10.56 5.56
CA LEU A 95 0.18 -10.07 6.05
C LEU A 95 -0.95 -10.24 5.03
N TYR A 96 -0.71 -10.96 3.93
CA TYR A 96 -1.73 -11.11 2.91
C TYR A 96 -2.89 -11.99 3.40
N PRO A 97 -4.14 -11.52 3.32
CA PRO A 97 -5.28 -12.28 3.81
C PRO A 97 -5.46 -13.63 3.11
N ASN A 98 -5.93 -14.63 3.86
CA ASN A 98 -6.34 -15.90 3.26
C ASN A 98 -7.73 -15.76 2.62
N THR A 99 -7.86 -16.14 1.33
CA THR A 99 -9.10 -16.04 0.56
C THR A 99 -9.92 -17.33 0.56
N GLU A 100 -9.35 -18.45 0.97
CA GLU A 100 -9.96 -19.77 0.80
C GLU A 100 -11.31 -19.91 1.52
N ASP A 101 -11.45 -19.21 2.64
CA ASP A 101 -12.65 -19.26 3.49
C ASP A 101 -13.67 -18.15 3.19
N TYR A 102 -13.44 -17.32 2.16
CA TYR A 102 -14.41 -16.28 1.81
C TYR A 102 -15.74 -16.87 1.36
N ARG A 103 -16.82 -16.45 2.01
CA ARG A 103 -18.21 -16.69 1.63
C ARG A 103 -19.00 -15.41 1.74
N GLU A 104 -20.03 -15.26 0.94
CA GLU A 104 -20.94 -14.10 1.07
C GLU A 104 -21.54 -14.07 2.48
N GLY A 105 -21.54 -12.88 3.08
CA GLY A 105 -22.02 -12.69 4.45
C GLY A 105 -21.03 -13.01 5.57
N CYS A 106 -19.79 -13.41 5.26
CA CYS A 106 -18.74 -13.64 6.26
C CYS A 106 -18.20 -12.33 6.83
N PHE A 107 -17.61 -12.41 8.02
CA PHE A 107 -16.80 -11.35 8.62
C PHE A 107 -15.33 -11.49 8.18
N PHE A 108 -14.55 -10.44 8.33
CA PHE A 108 -13.10 -10.52 8.18
C PHE A 108 -12.44 -10.23 9.52
N ASP A 109 -11.74 -11.21 10.05
CA ASP A 109 -10.94 -11.09 11.26
C ASP A 109 -9.63 -10.40 10.91
N MET A 110 -9.49 -9.14 11.33
CA MET A 110 -8.31 -8.33 11.01
C MET A 110 -7.07 -8.76 11.79
N LEU A 111 -7.23 -9.40 12.96
CA LEU A 111 -6.08 -9.89 13.75
C LEU A 111 -5.49 -11.18 13.16
N ASN A 112 -6.35 -12.07 12.68
CA ASN A 112 -5.93 -13.35 12.13
C ASN A 112 -5.83 -13.35 10.60
N ALA A 113 -6.11 -12.22 9.94
CA ALA A 113 -6.04 -12.05 8.49
C ALA A 113 -6.86 -13.08 7.70
N CYS A 114 -8.04 -13.45 8.18
CA CYS A 114 -8.87 -14.50 7.58
C CYS A 114 -10.35 -14.16 7.59
N PHE A 115 -11.11 -14.81 6.70
CA PHE A 115 -12.56 -14.71 6.67
C PHE A 115 -13.18 -15.77 7.59
N VAL A 116 -14.20 -15.36 8.36
CA VAL A 116 -14.87 -16.20 9.33
C VAL A 116 -16.39 -16.07 9.22
N SER A 117 -17.11 -17.18 9.44
CA SER A 117 -18.57 -17.20 9.35
C SER A 117 -19.28 -16.63 10.58
N VAL A 118 -18.56 -16.56 11.71
CA VAL A 118 -19.11 -16.07 12.99
C VAL A 118 -18.35 -14.81 13.37
N GLN A 119 -19.06 -13.84 13.93
CA GLN A 119 -18.46 -12.60 14.40
C GLN A 119 -17.40 -12.88 15.48
N PRO A 120 -16.15 -12.38 15.30
CA PRO A 120 -15.11 -12.48 16.33
C PRO A 120 -15.53 -11.82 17.64
N LEU A 121 -15.02 -12.35 18.75
CA LEU A 121 -15.30 -11.80 20.09
C LEU A 121 -14.53 -10.51 20.39
N HIS A 122 -13.44 -10.23 19.67
CA HIS A 122 -12.68 -8.97 19.77
C HIS A 122 -13.25 -7.91 18.82
N GLY A 123 -12.83 -6.64 19.02
CA GLY A 123 -13.33 -5.50 18.23
C GLY A 123 -12.63 -5.30 16.86
N ALA A 124 -11.54 -6.01 16.58
CA ALA A 124 -10.74 -5.82 15.37
C ALA A 124 -11.24 -6.75 14.23
N PHE A 125 -12.43 -6.51 13.76
CA PHE A 125 -13.02 -7.25 12.63
C PHE A 125 -13.85 -6.32 11.74
N LEU A 126 -14.07 -6.76 10.51
CA LEU A 126 -14.94 -6.09 9.55
C LEU A 126 -16.25 -6.86 9.41
N LYS A 127 -17.34 -6.12 9.33
CA LYS A 127 -18.67 -6.66 9.03
C LYS A 127 -18.73 -7.14 7.57
N PRO A 128 -19.74 -7.97 7.20
CA PRO A 128 -19.84 -8.57 5.87
C PRO A 128 -19.71 -7.58 4.70
N GLU A 129 -20.28 -6.40 4.80
CA GLU A 129 -20.17 -5.36 3.76
C GLU A 129 -18.72 -4.90 3.55
N GLU A 130 -17.95 -4.72 4.60
CA GLU A 130 -16.55 -4.31 4.54
C GLU A 130 -15.63 -5.49 4.24
N ALA A 131 -15.94 -6.68 4.75
CA ALA A 131 -15.23 -7.91 4.43
C ALA A 131 -15.26 -8.23 2.93
N SER A 132 -16.42 -8.03 2.29
CA SER A 132 -16.54 -8.18 0.82
C SER A 132 -15.62 -7.24 0.05
N ARG A 133 -15.33 -6.04 0.57
CA ARG A 133 -14.38 -5.09 -0.04
C ARG A 133 -12.93 -5.57 0.05
N ILE A 134 -12.53 -6.23 1.14
CA ILE A 134 -11.22 -6.87 1.24
C ILE A 134 -11.08 -7.94 0.15
N ASN A 135 -12.07 -8.81 -0.01
CA ASN A 135 -12.08 -9.80 -1.09
C ASN A 135 -12.00 -9.14 -2.48
N LEU A 136 -12.69 -8.01 -2.68
CA LEU A 136 -12.63 -7.24 -3.92
C LEU A 136 -11.20 -6.72 -4.18
N LEU A 137 -10.56 -6.09 -3.19
CA LEU A 137 -9.19 -5.57 -3.30
C LEU A 137 -8.18 -6.67 -3.63
N MET A 138 -8.34 -7.87 -3.05
CA MET A 138 -7.46 -9.01 -3.33
C MET A 138 -7.53 -9.48 -4.79
N ARG A 139 -8.65 -9.25 -5.47
CA ARG A 139 -8.86 -9.61 -6.88
C ARG A 139 -8.32 -8.55 -7.86
N MET A 140 -8.08 -7.32 -7.40
CA MET A 140 -7.58 -6.24 -8.23
C MET A 140 -6.09 -6.40 -8.53
N ASN A 141 -5.69 -5.96 -9.71
CA ASN A 141 -4.31 -5.69 -10.09
C ASN A 141 -4.24 -4.36 -10.85
N TYR A 142 -3.06 -3.91 -11.22
CA TYR A 142 -2.91 -2.63 -11.91
C TYR A 142 -3.62 -2.60 -13.27
N GLU A 143 -3.63 -3.73 -13.98
CA GLU A 143 -4.25 -3.86 -15.30
C GLU A 143 -5.78 -3.92 -15.22
N THR A 144 -6.33 -4.51 -14.15
CA THR A 144 -7.77 -4.77 -14.03
C THR A 144 -8.49 -3.82 -13.07
N MET A 145 -7.79 -3.02 -12.27
CA MET A 145 -8.43 -2.16 -11.25
C MET A 145 -9.42 -1.15 -11.84
N HIS A 146 -9.29 -0.80 -13.12
CA HIS A 146 -10.21 0.08 -13.83
C HIS A 146 -11.62 -0.53 -14.05
N LEU A 147 -11.72 -1.86 -13.97
CA LEU A 147 -12.99 -2.60 -14.09
C LEU A 147 -13.81 -2.52 -12.78
N PHE A 148 -13.18 -2.12 -11.69
CA PHE A 148 -13.79 -2.05 -10.38
C PHE A 148 -14.15 -0.61 -10.05
N THR A 149 -15.40 -0.24 -10.37
CA THR A 149 -15.91 1.10 -10.06
C THR A 149 -16.14 1.24 -8.56
N MET A 150 -15.48 2.23 -7.97
CA MET A 150 -15.64 2.58 -6.55
C MET A 150 -15.93 4.08 -6.44
N SER A 151 -16.91 4.44 -5.63
CA SER A 151 -17.12 5.83 -5.24
C SER A 151 -15.94 6.33 -4.39
N ARG A 152 -15.82 7.66 -4.25
CA ARG A 152 -14.85 8.28 -3.34
C ARG A 152 -14.98 7.76 -1.91
N LEU A 153 -16.20 7.69 -1.40
CA LEU A 153 -16.46 7.21 -0.04
C LEU A 153 -16.00 5.77 0.15
N GLU A 154 -16.23 4.93 -0.82
CA GLU A 154 -15.79 3.53 -0.78
C GLU A 154 -14.26 3.42 -0.82
N ARG A 155 -13.58 4.17 -1.70
CA ARG A 155 -12.11 4.21 -1.72
C ARG A 155 -11.53 4.69 -0.40
N ASN A 156 -12.06 5.79 0.13
CA ASN A 156 -11.60 6.32 1.40
C ASN A 156 -11.82 5.34 2.56
N ARG A 157 -12.96 4.62 2.55
CA ARG A 157 -13.21 3.60 3.57
C ARG A 157 -12.25 2.43 3.44
N CYS A 158 -12.00 1.93 2.22
CA CYS A 158 -10.99 0.89 1.98
C CYS A 158 -9.59 1.34 2.42
N LEU A 159 -9.22 2.60 2.14
CA LEU A 159 -7.93 3.15 2.55
C LEU A 159 -7.78 3.20 4.08
N VAL A 160 -8.83 3.60 4.80
CA VAL A 160 -8.84 3.57 6.27
C VAL A 160 -8.69 2.14 6.80
N ILE A 161 -9.47 1.20 6.26
CA ILE A 161 -9.41 -0.21 6.64
C ILE A 161 -7.99 -0.76 6.43
N MET A 162 -7.37 -0.50 5.27
CA MET A 162 -6.01 -0.95 5.00
C MET A 162 -4.99 -0.32 5.95
N ASN A 163 -5.12 0.96 6.25
CA ASN A 163 -4.26 1.63 7.22
C ASN A 163 -4.40 1.04 8.64
N ASP A 164 -5.63 0.80 9.09
CA ASP A 164 -5.89 0.19 10.39
C ASP A 164 -5.38 -1.26 10.45
N TYR A 165 -5.50 -2.00 9.34
CA TYR A 165 -4.94 -3.34 9.20
C TYR A 165 -3.41 -3.33 9.40
N TYR A 166 -2.68 -2.43 8.73
CA TYR A 166 -1.24 -2.29 8.92
C TYR A 166 -0.87 -1.87 10.35
N ARG A 167 -1.66 -0.99 10.97
CA ARG A 167 -1.43 -0.58 12.36
C ARG A 167 -1.62 -1.72 13.38
N LEU A 168 -2.45 -2.70 13.08
CA LEU A 168 -2.62 -3.89 13.92
C LEU A 168 -1.43 -4.85 13.84
N HIS A 169 -0.76 -4.90 12.70
CA HIS A 169 0.26 -5.91 12.42
C HIS A 169 1.70 -5.39 12.47
N LEU A 170 1.91 -4.10 12.25
CA LEU A 170 3.25 -3.51 12.29
C LEU A 170 3.49 -2.78 13.61
N PRO A 171 4.59 -3.13 14.33
CA PRO A 171 4.94 -2.44 15.56
C PRO A 171 5.13 -0.94 15.35
N ASP A 172 4.60 -0.13 16.27
CA ASP A 172 4.76 1.33 16.28
C ASP A 172 4.38 2.04 14.97
N PHE A 173 3.49 1.43 14.17
CA PHE A 173 3.03 2.06 12.93
C PHE A 173 2.13 3.26 13.25
N PRO A 174 2.55 4.49 12.88
CA PRO A 174 1.84 5.70 13.28
C PRO A 174 0.60 5.98 12.42
N VAL A 175 -0.16 6.99 12.81
CA VAL A 175 -1.13 7.62 11.91
C VAL A 175 -0.35 8.39 10.83
N LEU A 176 -0.61 8.09 9.57
CA LEU A 176 0.05 8.73 8.43
C LEU A 176 -0.56 10.11 8.18
N LYS A 177 0.29 11.14 8.09
CA LYS A 177 -0.15 12.52 7.85
C LYS A 177 -0.68 12.73 6.44
N SER A 178 -0.10 12.03 5.47
CA SER A 178 -0.50 12.07 4.06
C SER A 178 -1.84 11.38 3.79
N LEU A 179 -2.36 10.59 4.73
CA LEU A 179 -3.61 9.87 4.58
C LEU A 179 -4.79 10.83 4.34
N ASP A 180 -4.88 11.91 5.11
CA ASP A 180 -5.98 12.87 4.99
C ASP A 180 -5.88 13.68 3.70
N VAL A 181 -4.67 14.05 3.30
CA VAL A 181 -4.43 14.71 2.00
C VAL A 181 -4.90 13.82 0.84
N LEU A 182 -4.56 12.54 0.89
CA LEU A 182 -4.96 11.59 -0.15
C LEU A 182 -6.50 11.40 -0.20
N LYS A 183 -7.17 11.39 0.94
CA LYS A 183 -8.65 11.30 1.00
C LYS A 183 -9.34 12.50 0.37
N GLU A 184 -8.77 13.70 0.52
CA GLU A 184 -9.35 14.93 -0.02
C GLU A 184 -9.20 15.04 -1.54
N LEU A 185 -8.15 14.47 -2.09
CA LEU A 185 -7.72 14.70 -3.46
C LEU A 185 -8.63 14.04 -4.52
N PHE A 186 -9.23 12.93 -4.21
CA PHE A 186 -10.16 12.24 -5.11
C PHE A 186 -11.61 12.72 -4.95
N SER A 187 -11.76 14.02 -4.63
CA SER A 187 -13.08 14.66 -4.52
C SER A 187 -13.75 14.85 -5.89
#